data_b25e1716f9d05be5d323a8bd7874e9e8
#
_entry.id   b25e1716f9d05be5d323a8bd7874e9e8
#
_cell.length_a   1.000
_cell.length_b   1.000
_cell.length_c   1.000
_cell.angle_alpha   90.00
_cell.angle_beta   90.00
_cell.angle_gamma   90.00
#
_symmetry.space_group_name_H-M   'P 1'
#
loop_
_entity.id
_entity.type
_entity.pdbx_description
1 polymer ?
#
loop_
_entity_poly.entity_id
_entity_poly.type
_entity_poly.pdbx_seq_one_letter_code
_entity_poly.pdbx_strand_id
1 'polypeptide(L)'
;MDTTTASLDSGAPTKVTPKVPKKKTTITASTKLPPNPFVFEVLELANKQKTIAKRVEVLQQYRYDGLVSILIWNFDEAAVSLLPEGVVPYERNEVPVGTDHTSLRKEYANLYHFVKGGNDSLSSIRRETMFIQMLEGLHPQEADILTLVKDGALERQYPRITKGVVDTAFPDIVWGSR
;
A
#
# COMPACT_ATOMS: atom_id res chain seq x y z
N MET A 1 64.83 -20.30 -30.33
CA MET A 1 64.81 -19.37 -29.20
C MET A 1 63.48 -18.63 -29.27
N ASP A 2 62.45 -19.24 -28.69
CA ASP A 2 61.04 -18.88 -28.88
C ASP A 2 60.55 -18.16 -27.64
N THR A 3 60.16 -16.91 -27.81
CA THR A 3 59.49 -16.10 -26.77
C THR A 3 58.02 -16.09 -27.03
N THR A 4 57.28 -16.89 -26.23
CA THR A 4 55.83 -16.92 -26.22
C THR A 4 55.31 -15.79 -25.36
N THR A 5 54.61 -14.85 -25.96
CA THR A 5 53.88 -13.77 -25.27
C THR A 5 52.49 -14.26 -24.87
N ALA A 6 52.23 -14.37 -23.56
CA ALA A 6 50.93 -14.70 -23.04
C ALA A 6 50.05 -13.44 -23.02
N SER A 7 48.90 -13.52 -23.67
CA SER A 7 47.86 -12.50 -23.72
C SER A 7 47.01 -12.58 -22.44
N LEU A 8 46.94 -11.48 -21.66
CA LEU A 8 46.07 -11.34 -20.50
C LEU A 8 44.69 -10.91 -20.98
N ASP A 9 43.74 -11.82 -20.87
CA ASP A 9 42.34 -11.56 -21.10
C ASP A 9 41.73 -10.87 -19.84
N SER A 10 41.36 -9.62 -19.98
CA SER A 10 40.73 -8.83 -18.94
C SER A 10 39.22 -9.07 -19.00
N GLY A 11 38.74 -10.12 -18.34
CA GLY A 11 37.33 -10.36 -18.11
C GLY A 11 36.75 -9.34 -17.14
N ALA A 12 35.95 -8.40 -17.66
CA ALA A 12 35.14 -7.50 -16.82
C ALA A 12 34.06 -8.25 -16.06
N PRO A 13 33.79 -7.94 -14.78
CA PRO A 13 32.74 -8.59 -14.02
C PRO A 13 31.36 -8.11 -14.50
N THR A 14 30.61 -9.01 -15.10
CA THR A 14 29.20 -8.82 -15.40
C THR A 14 28.41 -8.67 -14.11
N LYS A 15 27.86 -7.49 -13.92
CA LYS A 15 26.94 -7.14 -12.83
C LYS A 15 25.65 -7.94 -13.03
N VAL A 16 25.53 -9.06 -12.34
CA VAL A 16 24.28 -9.82 -12.25
C VAL A 16 23.38 -9.12 -11.24
N THR A 17 22.41 -8.38 -11.72
CA THR A 17 21.30 -7.88 -10.91
C THR A 17 20.42 -9.05 -10.52
N PRO A 18 20.19 -9.32 -9.23
CA PRO A 18 19.27 -10.37 -8.83
C PRO A 18 17.84 -9.94 -9.17
N LYS A 19 17.23 -10.63 -10.12
CA LYS A 19 15.83 -10.52 -10.47
C LYS A 19 15.02 -11.13 -9.32
N VAL A 20 14.50 -10.30 -8.42
CA VAL A 20 13.62 -10.73 -7.34
C VAL A 20 12.37 -11.35 -7.96
N PRO A 21 12.05 -12.63 -7.69
CA PRO A 21 10.81 -13.23 -8.15
C PRO A 21 9.63 -12.58 -7.42
N LYS A 22 8.82 -11.82 -8.14
CA LYS A 22 7.51 -11.37 -7.65
C LYS A 22 6.63 -12.60 -7.45
N LYS A 23 6.63 -13.18 -6.26
CA LYS A 23 5.62 -14.14 -5.83
C LYS A 23 4.28 -13.41 -5.79
N LYS A 24 3.54 -13.45 -6.90
CA LYS A 24 2.11 -13.19 -6.91
C LYS A 24 1.48 -14.28 -6.06
N THR A 25 1.05 -13.93 -4.85
CA THR A 25 0.11 -14.77 -4.09
C THR A 25 -1.19 -14.78 -4.89
N THR A 26 -1.35 -15.81 -5.70
CA THR A 26 -2.58 -16.03 -6.48
C THR A 26 -3.63 -16.45 -5.47
N ILE A 27 -4.52 -15.53 -5.11
CA ILE A 27 -5.75 -15.86 -4.38
C ILE A 27 -6.58 -16.71 -5.35
N THR A 28 -6.55 -18.02 -5.15
CA THR A 28 -7.36 -18.99 -5.88
C THR A 28 -8.83 -18.70 -5.57
N ALA A 29 -9.58 -18.50 -6.60
CA ALA A 29 -11.02 -18.29 -6.77
C ALA A 29 -11.94 -18.73 -5.62
N SER A 30 -11.89 -18.08 -4.47
CA SER A 30 -13.00 -17.99 -3.55
C SER A 30 -13.56 -16.58 -3.66
N THR A 31 -14.81 -16.46 -4.10
CA THR A 31 -15.51 -15.17 -4.25
C THR A 31 -15.82 -14.54 -2.88
N LYS A 32 -15.45 -15.19 -1.80
CA LYS A 32 -15.72 -14.77 -0.43
C LYS A 32 -14.41 -14.66 0.36
N LEU A 33 -14.15 -13.45 0.87
CA LEU A 33 -13.02 -13.19 1.75
C LEU A 33 -13.29 -13.70 3.18
N PRO A 34 -12.22 -13.84 4.00
CA PRO A 34 -12.38 -14.17 5.42
C PRO A 34 -13.19 -13.10 6.17
N PRO A 35 -13.68 -13.38 7.39
CA PRO A 35 -14.48 -12.42 8.16
C PRO A 35 -13.78 -11.08 8.45
N ASN A 36 -12.46 -11.09 8.56
CA ASN A 36 -11.65 -9.90 8.81
C ASN A 36 -10.57 -9.76 7.72
N PRO A 37 -10.94 -9.40 6.49
CA PRO A 37 -9.99 -9.29 5.40
C PRO A 37 -9.05 -8.12 5.60
N PHE A 38 -7.84 -8.23 5.05
CA PHE A 38 -6.94 -7.11 4.91
C PHE A 38 -7.45 -6.11 3.86
N VAL A 39 -6.97 -4.87 3.93
CA VAL A 39 -7.34 -3.83 2.94
C VAL A 39 -7.01 -4.28 1.52
N PHE A 40 -5.82 -4.86 1.31
CA PHE A 40 -5.41 -5.30 -0.03
C PHE A 40 -6.32 -6.40 -0.59
N GLU A 41 -6.82 -7.32 0.24
CA GLU A 41 -7.73 -8.38 -0.21
C GLU A 41 -9.06 -7.81 -0.71
N VAL A 42 -9.61 -6.83 0.01
CA VAL A 42 -10.85 -6.16 -0.39
C VAL A 42 -10.65 -5.37 -1.68
N LEU A 43 -9.56 -4.58 -1.77
CA LEU A 43 -9.26 -3.79 -2.96
C LEU A 43 -8.99 -4.66 -4.19
N GLU A 44 -8.27 -5.78 -4.03
CA GLU A 44 -8.03 -6.72 -5.12
C GLU A 44 -9.33 -7.37 -5.60
N LEU A 45 -10.18 -7.81 -4.68
CA LEU A 45 -11.47 -8.42 -5.02
C LEU A 45 -12.37 -7.41 -5.76
N ALA A 46 -12.47 -6.18 -5.25
CA ALA A 46 -13.22 -5.12 -5.90
C ALA A 46 -12.64 -4.75 -7.27
N ASN A 47 -11.31 -4.60 -7.37
CA ASN A 47 -10.64 -4.24 -8.63
C ASN A 47 -10.79 -5.33 -9.72
N LYS A 48 -10.95 -6.60 -9.34
CA LYS A 48 -11.20 -7.70 -10.28
C LYS A 48 -12.61 -7.68 -10.88
N GLN A 49 -13.56 -6.99 -10.24
CA GLN A 49 -14.95 -6.95 -10.71
C GLN A 49 -15.08 -6.18 -12.03
N LYS A 50 -15.87 -6.72 -12.96
CA LYS A 50 -16.05 -6.13 -14.30
C LYS A 50 -16.93 -4.89 -14.30
N THR A 51 -17.94 -4.84 -13.43
CA THR A 51 -18.92 -3.75 -13.37
C THR A 51 -18.74 -2.87 -12.14
N ILE A 52 -19.12 -1.59 -12.25
CA ILE A 52 -19.09 -0.63 -11.14
C ILE A 52 -19.99 -1.14 -10.01
N ALA A 53 -21.20 -1.61 -10.32
CA ALA A 53 -22.13 -2.11 -9.31
C ALA A 53 -21.53 -3.22 -8.46
N LYS A 54 -20.81 -4.19 -9.06
CA LYS A 54 -20.14 -5.26 -8.31
C LYS A 54 -18.94 -4.77 -7.50
N ARG A 55 -18.23 -3.75 -7.96
CA ARG A 55 -17.15 -3.12 -7.16
C ARG A 55 -17.71 -2.46 -5.92
N VAL A 56 -18.78 -1.70 -6.10
CA VAL A 56 -19.52 -1.05 -5.01
C VAL A 56 -20.04 -2.09 -4.01
N GLU A 57 -20.66 -3.17 -4.48
CA GLU A 57 -21.14 -4.26 -3.64
C GLU A 57 -20.02 -4.88 -2.77
N VAL A 58 -18.85 -5.15 -3.36
CA VAL A 58 -17.70 -5.68 -2.62
C VAL A 58 -17.22 -4.69 -1.56
N LEU A 59 -17.07 -3.41 -1.90
CA LEU A 59 -16.62 -2.40 -0.94
C LEU A 59 -17.62 -2.23 0.21
N GLN A 60 -18.93 -2.26 -0.06
CA GLN A 60 -19.98 -2.19 0.96
C GLN A 60 -20.01 -3.44 1.84
N GLN A 61 -19.88 -4.62 1.25
CA GLN A 61 -19.89 -5.89 1.96
C GLN A 61 -18.76 -6.00 2.98
N TYR A 62 -17.57 -5.52 2.62
CA TYR A 62 -16.37 -5.61 3.45
C TYR A 62 -15.98 -4.25 4.06
N ARG A 63 -16.95 -3.36 4.24
CA ARG A 63 -16.74 -2.05 4.84
C ARG A 63 -16.24 -2.16 6.29
N TYR A 64 -15.19 -1.41 6.61
CA TYR A 64 -14.73 -1.13 7.98
C TYR A 64 -13.92 0.16 7.99
N ASP A 65 -13.73 0.74 9.19
CA ASP A 65 -13.15 2.07 9.33
C ASP A 65 -11.74 2.21 8.73
N GLY A 66 -10.91 1.18 8.85
CA GLY A 66 -9.58 1.17 8.25
C GLY A 66 -9.60 1.27 6.72
N LEU A 67 -10.51 0.55 6.05
CA LEU A 67 -10.68 0.65 4.60
C LEU A 67 -11.17 2.05 4.21
N VAL A 68 -12.18 2.57 4.91
CA VAL A 68 -12.73 3.90 4.64
C VAL A 68 -11.68 4.99 4.84
N SER A 69 -10.90 4.92 5.92
CA SER A 69 -9.83 5.89 6.21
C SER A 69 -8.75 5.93 5.12
N ILE A 70 -8.35 4.77 4.60
CA ILE A 70 -7.39 4.64 3.50
C ILE A 70 -7.95 5.27 2.22
N LEU A 71 -9.21 5.02 1.89
CA LEU A 71 -9.84 5.58 0.70
C LEU A 71 -10.04 7.10 0.81
N ILE A 72 -10.41 7.61 1.99
CA ILE A 72 -10.48 9.05 2.24
C ILE A 72 -9.10 9.68 2.05
N TRP A 73 -8.07 9.13 2.68
CA TRP A 73 -6.72 9.68 2.53
C TRP A 73 -6.25 9.74 1.08
N ASN A 74 -6.59 8.73 0.28
CA ASN A 74 -6.19 8.70 -1.13
C ASN A 74 -6.98 9.67 -2.02
N PHE A 75 -8.28 9.82 -1.79
CA PHE A 75 -9.18 10.52 -2.74
C PHE A 75 -9.68 11.88 -2.25
N ASP A 76 -9.51 12.22 -0.98
CA ASP A 76 -9.90 13.52 -0.46
C ASP A 76 -8.76 14.53 -0.64
N GLU A 77 -9.00 15.56 -1.43
CA GLU A 77 -8.04 16.65 -1.66
C GLU A 77 -7.71 17.42 -0.36
N ALA A 78 -8.61 17.42 0.61
CA ALA A 78 -8.37 18.00 1.95
C ALA A 78 -7.43 17.12 2.80
N ALA A 79 -7.28 15.85 2.46
CA ALA A 79 -6.40 14.90 3.14
C ALA A 79 -4.93 15.06 2.69
N VAL A 80 -4.38 16.26 2.88
CA VAL A 80 -3.00 16.58 2.47
C VAL A 80 -2.00 15.80 3.32
N SER A 81 -1.20 14.94 2.68
CA SER A 81 -0.11 14.22 3.34
C SER A 81 0.99 15.18 3.81
N LEU A 82 1.50 14.98 5.02
CA LEU A 82 2.65 15.69 5.57
C LEU A 82 3.95 14.86 5.48
N LEU A 83 3.91 13.76 4.75
CA LEU A 83 5.06 12.90 4.48
C LEU A 83 5.73 13.29 3.15
N PRO A 84 7.04 13.08 3.00
CA PRO A 84 7.73 13.29 1.73
C PRO A 84 7.14 12.40 0.63
N GLU A 85 7.05 12.95 -0.58
CA GLU A 85 6.66 12.18 -1.76
C GLU A 85 7.72 11.14 -2.15
N GLY A 86 7.28 10.09 -2.82
CA GLY A 86 8.17 9.08 -3.39
C GLY A 86 8.45 7.89 -2.49
N VAL A 87 9.58 7.24 -2.72
CA VAL A 87 9.95 5.97 -2.08
C VAL A 87 10.29 6.18 -0.61
N VAL A 88 9.68 5.38 0.25
CA VAL A 88 9.99 5.34 1.69
C VAL A 88 11.00 4.23 1.95
N PRO A 89 12.13 4.53 2.62
CA PRO A 89 13.10 3.51 3.01
C PRO A 89 12.60 2.79 4.28
N TYR A 90 12.08 1.56 4.14
CA TYR A 90 11.66 0.70 5.26
C TYR A 90 12.00 -0.76 4.96
N GLU A 91 12.14 -1.57 5.99
CA GLU A 91 12.33 -3.01 5.88
C GLU A 91 10.98 -3.72 5.78
N ARG A 92 10.79 -4.51 4.72
CA ARG A 92 9.54 -5.27 4.54
C ARG A 92 9.47 -6.40 5.56
N ASN A 93 8.36 -6.48 6.26
CA ASN A 93 8.09 -7.56 7.19
C ASN A 93 7.60 -8.80 6.43
N GLU A 94 8.52 -9.67 6.03
CA GLU A 94 8.22 -10.88 5.26
C GLU A 94 7.89 -12.12 6.12
N VAL A 95 7.61 -11.94 7.40
CA VAL A 95 7.18 -13.03 8.29
C VAL A 95 5.86 -13.61 7.80
N PRO A 96 5.57 -14.90 8.04
CA PRO A 96 4.29 -15.50 7.68
C PRO A 96 3.10 -14.80 8.33
N VAL A 97 2.00 -14.70 7.58
CA VAL A 97 0.75 -14.08 8.06
C VAL A 97 0.29 -14.70 9.39
N GLY A 98 0.00 -13.84 10.34
CA GLY A 98 -0.52 -14.24 11.66
C GLY A 98 0.53 -14.40 12.75
N THR A 99 1.83 -14.17 12.46
CA THR A 99 2.89 -14.21 13.47
C THR A 99 3.13 -12.86 14.13
N ASP A 100 3.58 -11.84 13.41
CA ASP A 100 4.05 -10.59 14.02
C ASP A 100 3.60 -9.33 13.26
N HIS A 101 2.52 -9.44 12.48
CA HIS A 101 1.99 -8.30 11.77
C HIS A 101 0.90 -7.59 12.57
N THR A 102 0.96 -6.26 12.58
CA THR A 102 -0.22 -5.44 12.78
C THR A 102 -1.02 -5.35 11.47
N SER A 103 -2.14 -4.65 11.47
CA SER A 103 -2.97 -4.48 10.28
C SER A 103 -3.54 -3.06 10.23
N LEU A 104 -3.85 -2.59 9.03
CA LEU A 104 -4.53 -1.29 8.86
C LEU A 104 -5.88 -1.24 9.58
N ARG A 105 -6.50 -2.39 9.83
CA ARG A 105 -7.70 -2.50 10.66
C ARG A 105 -7.47 -2.04 12.11
N LYS A 106 -6.26 -2.21 12.63
CA LYS A 106 -5.87 -1.78 13.99
C LYS A 106 -5.22 -0.40 13.98
N GLU A 107 -4.42 -0.12 12.96
CA GLU A 107 -3.59 1.08 12.89
C GLU A 107 -4.30 2.31 12.30
N TYR A 108 -5.49 2.17 11.73
CA TYR A 108 -6.18 3.28 11.06
C TYR A 108 -6.39 4.51 11.95
N ALA A 109 -6.57 4.30 13.24
CA ALA A 109 -6.72 5.38 14.20
C ALA A 109 -5.47 6.27 14.33
N ASN A 110 -4.29 5.77 13.93
CA ASN A 110 -3.02 6.49 13.98
C ASN A 110 -2.72 7.24 12.67
N LEU A 111 -3.50 7.05 11.61
CA LEU A 111 -3.27 7.66 10.30
C LEU A 111 -3.38 9.19 10.33
N TYR A 112 -4.14 9.77 11.26
CA TYR A 112 -4.26 11.22 11.42
C TYR A 112 -2.93 11.93 11.69
N HIS A 113 -1.93 11.22 12.24
CA HIS A 113 -0.60 11.78 12.47
C HIS A 113 0.12 12.20 11.20
N PHE A 114 -0.25 11.61 10.06
CA PHE A 114 0.43 11.78 8.77
C PHE A 114 -0.25 12.80 7.86
N VAL A 115 -1.39 13.34 8.27
CA VAL A 115 -2.22 14.21 7.46
C VAL A 115 -2.31 15.59 8.12
N LYS A 116 -2.27 16.66 7.30
CA LYS A 116 -2.37 18.06 7.76
C LYS A 116 -3.65 18.28 8.57
N GLY A 117 -3.53 18.96 9.70
CA GLY A 117 -4.64 19.21 10.61
C GLY A 117 -4.96 18.07 11.60
N GLY A 118 -4.28 16.91 11.46
CA GLY A 118 -4.45 15.81 12.41
C GLY A 118 -3.59 15.98 13.65
N ASN A 119 -2.27 16.06 13.48
CA ASN A 119 -1.31 16.30 14.56
C ASN A 119 -0.19 17.23 14.09
N ASP A 120 -0.49 18.52 14.07
CA ASP A 120 0.44 19.54 13.56
C ASP A 120 1.61 19.83 14.54
N SER A 121 1.49 19.43 15.82
CA SER A 121 2.57 19.56 16.80
C SER A 121 3.70 18.56 16.64
N LEU A 122 3.48 17.52 15.84
CA LEU A 122 4.48 16.47 15.58
C LEU A 122 5.53 16.96 14.59
N SER A 123 6.83 16.86 14.96
CA SER A 123 7.92 17.21 14.04
C SER A 123 7.94 16.29 12.81
N SER A 124 8.44 16.80 11.67
CA SER A 124 8.54 16.03 10.42
C SER A 124 9.37 14.76 10.61
N ILE A 125 10.52 14.84 11.25
CA ILE A 125 11.40 13.69 11.50
C ILE A 125 10.68 12.62 12.32
N ARG A 126 9.98 13.02 13.37
CA ARG A 126 9.23 12.05 14.20
C ARG A 126 8.06 11.44 13.44
N ARG A 127 7.39 12.22 12.61
CA ARG A 127 6.30 11.75 11.75
C ARG A 127 6.79 10.70 10.75
N GLU A 128 7.89 10.96 10.07
CA GLU A 128 8.53 10.02 9.14
C GLU A 128 8.97 8.74 9.84
N THR A 129 9.61 8.86 11.01
CA THR A 129 10.01 7.70 11.83
C THR A 129 8.80 6.84 12.22
N MET A 130 7.70 7.46 12.67
CA MET A 130 6.47 6.74 13.02
C MET A 130 5.86 6.07 11.80
N PHE A 131 5.91 6.70 10.63
CA PHE A 131 5.41 6.11 9.39
C PHE A 131 6.21 4.88 8.98
N ILE A 132 7.54 4.97 9.02
CA ILE A 132 8.45 3.84 8.76
C ILE A 132 8.15 2.68 9.70
N GLN A 133 8.06 2.94 11.01
CA GLN A 133 7.73 1.92 12.01
C GLN A 133 6.37 1.25 11.76
N MET A 134 5.39 2.03 11.32
CA MET A 134 4.08 1.49 10.93
C MET A 134 4.21 0.57 9.71
N LEU A 135 4.94 0.97 8.66
CA LEU A 135 5.15 0.14 7.47
C LEU A 135 5.85 -1.18 7.80
N GLU A 136 6.86 -1.13 8.67
CA GLU A 136 7.62 -2.31 9.12
C GLU A 136 6.78 -3.27 9.97
N GLY A 137 5.77 -2.77 10.67
CA GLY A 137 4.83 -3.58 11.45
C GLY A 137 3.69 -4.19 10.63
N LEU A 138 3.38 -3.65 9.44
CA LEU A 138 2.27 -4.09 8.60
C LEU A 138 2.63 -5.31 7.74
N HIS A 139 1.58 -6.04 7.32
CA HIS A 139 1.73 -7.00 6.23
C HIS A 139 2.30 -6.30 4.98
N PRO A 140 3.24 -6.90 4.24
CA PRO A 140 3.91 -6.26 3.10
C PRO A 140 2.96 -5.61 2.09
N GLN A 141 1.84 -6.26 1.78
CA GLN A 141 0.86 -5.72 0.84
C GLN A 141 0.03 -4.57 1.41
N GLU A 142 -0.19 -4.51 2.73
CA GLU A 142 -0.79 -3.34 3.38
C GLU A 142 0.18 -2.15 3.43
N ALA A 143 1.47 -2.43 3.67
CA ALA A 143 2.52 -1.41 3.60
C ALA A 143 2.63 -0.81 2.19
N ASP A 144 2.56 -1.65 1.14
CA ASP A 144 2.55 -1.18 -0.26
C ASP A 144 1.36 -0.24 -0.54
N ILE A 145 0.16 -0.58 -0.04
CA ILE A 145 -1.02 0.29 -0.16
C ILE A 145 -0.77 1.62 0.53
N LEU A 146 -0.26 1.60 1.75
CA LEU A 146 -0.06 2.81 2.54
C LEU A 146 0.97 3.75 1.89
N THR A 147 2.02 3.21 1.26
CA THR A 147 2.99 4.01 0.49
C THR A 147 2.36 4.66 -0.75
N LEU A 148 1.43 4.00 -1.42
CA LEU A 148 0.69 4.57 -2.54
C LEU A 148 -0.30 5.65 -2.10
N VAL A 149 -1.02 5.39 -1.02
CA VAL A 149 -2.05 6.29 -0.49
C VAL A 149 -1.46 7.61 0.00
N LYS A 150 -0.28 7.58 0.62
CA LYS A 150 0.39 8.82 1.05
C LYS A 150 0.69 9.78 -0.12
N ASP A 151 0.83 9.26 -1.33
CA ASP A 151 1.08 10.00 -2.56
C ASP A 151 -0.19 10.16 -3.44
N GLY A 152 -1.36 9.76 -2.93
CA GLY A 152 -2.61 9.79 -3.70
C GLY A 152 -2.59 8.91 -4.95
N ALA A 153 -1.82 7.82 -4.93
CA ALA A 153 -1.48 7.02 -6.10
C ALA A 153 -2.07 5.60 -6.08
N LEU A 154 -3.11 5.35 -5.28
CA LEU A 154 -3.74 4.03 -5.15
C LEU A 154 -4.20 3.45 -6.50
N GLU A 155 -4.64 4.29 -7.42
CA GLU A 155 -5.10 3.90 -8.74
C GLU A 155 -4.00 3.26 -9.61
N ARG A 156 -2.72 3.48 -9.30
CA ARG A 156 -1.60 2.79 -9.99
C ARG A 156 -1.66 1.28 -9.83
N GLN A 157 -2.09 0.82 -8.66
CA GLN A 157 -2.22 -0.61 -8.37
C GLN A 157 -3.66 -1.11 -8.57
N TYR A 158 -4.65 -0.26 -8.28
CA TYR A 158 -6.07 -0.58 -8.35
C TYR A 158 -6.82 0.39 -9.28
N PRO A 159 -6.57 0.36 -10.60
CA PRO A 159 -7.07 1.37 -11.55
C PRO A 159 -8.59 1.41 -11.70
N ARG A 160 -9.30 0.42 -11.20
CA ARG A 160 -10.76 0.38 -11.24
C ARG A 160 -11.41 0.87 -9.94
N ILE A 161 -10.63 1.17 -8.91
CA ILE A 161 -11.08 1.79 -7.67
C ILE A 161 -10.84 3.28 -7.79
N THR A 162 -11.85 3.99 -8.27
CA THR A 162 -11.82 5.43 -8.50
C THR A 162 -12.64 6.16 -7.45
N LYS A 163 -12.47 7.48 -7.33
CA LYS A 163 -13.27 8.30 -6.42
C LYS A 163 -14.78 8.09 -6.63
N GLY A 164 -15.24 8.04 -7.90
CA GLY A 164 -16.66 7.82 -8.21
C GLY A 164 -17.21 6.46 -7.73
N VAL A 165 -16.36 5.41 -7.74
CA VAL A 165 -16.74 4.11 -7.17
C VAL A 165 -16.85 4.21 -5.66
N VAL A 166 -15.93 4.92 -5.01
CA VAL A 166 -15.94 5.13 -3.55
C VAL A 166 -17.13 5.99 -3.12
N ASP A 167 -17.44 7.07 -3.85
CA ASP A 167 -18.64 7.91 -3.62
C ASP A 167 -19.92 7.10 -3.65
N THR A 168 -20.03 6.21 -4.64
CA THR A 168 -21.20 5.35 -4.79
C THR A 168 -21.28 4.28 -3.69
N ALA A 169 -20.12 3.74 -3.28
CA ALA A 169 -20.05 2.72 -2.24
C ALA A 169 -20.33 3.30 -0.84
N PHE A 170 -19.86 4.49 -0.57
CA PHE A 170 -19.91 5.14 0.74
C PHE A 170 -20.45 6.58 0.64
N PRO A 171 -21.75 6.76 0.37
CA PRO A 171 -22.38 8.08 0.20
C PRO A 171 -22.40 8.92 1.49
N ASP A 172 -22.07 8.32 2.61
CA ASP A 172 -21.94 8.98 3.92
C ASP A 172 -20.58 9.67 4.13
N ILE A 173 -19.61 9.46 3.23
CA ILE A 173 -18.34 10.18 3.30
C ILE A 173 -18.58 11.65 2.91
N VAL A 174 -18.22 12.54 3.82
CA VAL A 174 -18.24 14.00 3.57
C VAL A 174 -16.83 14.43 3.20
N TRP A 175 -16.61 14.63 1.91
CA TRP A 175 -15.31 15.05 1.38
C TRP A 175 -14.97 16.48 1.80
N GLY A 176 -13.69 16.74 2.09
CA GLY A 176 -13.24 18.08 2.48
C GLY A 176 -13.62 18.53 3.87
N SER A 177 -14.30 17.70 4.65
CA SER A 177 -14.66 18.03 6.04
C SER A 177 -13.52 17.67 6.99
N ARG A 178 -12.93 18.69 7.59
CA ARG A 178 -11.95 18.58 8.67
C ARG A 178 -12.17 19.67 9.69
#